data_191cf977b6a6dfdb76754d91c6444249
#
_entry.id   191cf977b6a6dfdb76754d91c6444249
#
_cell.length_a   1.000
_cell.length_b   1.000
_cell.length_c   1.000
_cell.angle_alpha   90.00
_cell.angle_beta   90.00
_cell.angle_gamma   90.00
#
_symmetry.space_group_name_H-M   'P 1'
#
loop_
_entity.id
_entity.type
_entity.pdbx_description
1 polymer ?
#
loop_
_entity_poly.entity_id
_entity_poly.type
_entity_poly.pdbx_seq_one_letter_code
_entity_poly.pdbx_strand_id
1 'polypeptide(L)'
;MQLTIGIGSVAERIGLISKSFSDAEYARKSMGELRRGQIIGIKDFDSNKQPIMLDRIPIEDKLKYGSKDDIEKIIDEYIKTVDGSSLQSVLFTYYIVMDVLLACSRFITELGGDVNEVLPDMANPENLFYSINSVDKFRTVVTDILNKVYDYRDS
;
A
#
# COMPACT_ATOMS: atom_id res chain seq x y z
N MET A 1 8.93 10.77 21.21
CA MET A 1 9.77 11.36 20.16
C MET A 1 9.96 10.30 19.08
N GLN A 2 9.56 10.55 17.85
CA GLN A 2 9.75 9.59 16.74
C GLN A 2 10.85 10.12 15.84
N LEU A 3 11.88 9.32 15.59
CA LEU A 3 13.05 9.66 14.78
C LEU A 3 12.96 8.94 13.43
N THR A 4 12.99 9.67 12.32
CA THR A 4 13.09 9.11 10.96
C THR A 4 14.51 9.30 10.44
N ILE A 5 15.13 8.22 9.96
CA ILE A 5 16.50 8.21 9.45
C ILE A 5 16.47 7.90 7.95
N GLY A 6 17.07 8.78 7.13
CA GLY A 6 17.35 8.53 5.73
C GLY A 6 18.76 8.00 5.54
N ILE A 7 18.93 6.98 4.70
CA ILE A 7 20.23 6.43 4.31
C ILE A 7 20.45 6.70 2.83
N GLY A 8 21.54 7.40 2.50
CA GLY A 8 21.96 7.68 1.13
C GLY A 8 22.68 6.52 0.45
N SER A 9 23.09 6.76 -0.80
CA SER A 9 23.95 5.84 -1.55
C SER A 9 25.34 5.73 -0.93
N VAL A 10 26.00 4.58 -1.16
CA VAL A 10 27.40 4.41 -0.73
C VAL A 10 28.31 5.34 -1.53
N ALA A 11 29.12 6.15 -0.85
CA ALA A 11 30.08 7.04 -1.47
C ALA A 11 31.49 6.42 -1.41
N GLU A 12 31.97 5.92 -2.55
CA GLU A 12 33.31 5.33 -2.68
C GLU A 12 34.42 6.38 -2.77
N ARG A 13 34.08 7.64 -3.05
CA ARG A 13 34.99 8.79 -3.19
C ARG A 13 34.44 10.00 -2.49
N ILE A 14 35.31 10.83 -1.96
CA ILE A 14 34.94 12.08 -1.24
C ILE A 14 34.03 12.97 -2.09
N GLY A 15 34.26 13.10 -3.40
CA GLY A 15 33.40 13.88 -4.30
C GLY A 15 31.97 13.37 -4.44
N LEU A 16 31.65 12.16 -3.97
CA LEU A 16 30.30 11.57 -4.02
C LEU A 16 29.55 11.73 -2.68
N ILE A 17 30.17 12.29 -1.65
CA ILE A 17 29.54 12.48 -0.33
C ILE A 17 28.33 13.41 -0.44
N SER A 18 28.43 14.49 -1.21
CA SER A 18 27.31 15.42 -1.42
C SER A 18 26.10 14.73 -2.06
N LYS A 19 26.32 13.83 -3.02
CA LYS A 19 25.27 13.03 -3.63
C LYS A 19 24.66 12.08 -2.60
N SER A 20 25.48 11.34 -1.86
CA SER A 20 25.01 10.45 -0.80
C SER A 20 24.17 11.19 0.24
N PHE A 21 24.56 12.39 0.62
CA PHE A 21 23.79 13.24 1.53
C PHE A 21 22.44 13.65 0.92
N SER A 22 22.43 14.10 -0.34
CA SER A 22 21.20 14.45 -1.05
C SER A 22 20.25 13.25 -1.18
N ASP A 23 20.78 12.06 -1.46
CA ASP A 23 20.03 10.82 -1.53
C ASP A 23 19.39 10.45 -0.18
N ALA A 24 20.16 10.61 0.92
CA ALA A 24 19.66 10.39 2.28
C ALA A 24 18.56 11.38 2.66
N GLU A 25 18.74 12.65 2.29
CA GLU A 25 17.74 13.69 2.53
C GLU A 25 16.48 13.47 1.72
N TYR A 26 16.61 13.04 0.46
CA TYR A 26 15.49 12.65 -0.38
C TYR A 26 14.74 11.47 0.23
N ALA A 27 15.42 10.39 0.62
CA ALA A 27 14.82 9.22 1.26
C ALA A 27 14.05 9.61 2.53
N ARG A 28 14.63 10.48 3.37
CA ARG A 28 13.98 10.97 4.59
C ARG A 28 12.75 11.83 4.31
N LYS A 29 12.82 12.75 3.33
CA LYS A 29 11.75 13.71 3.01
C LYS A 29 10.61 13.08 2.22
N SER A 30 10.91 12.21 1.26
CA SER A 30 9.91 11.62 0.36
C SER A 30 8.85 10.77 1.10
N MET A 31 9.17 10.31 2.31
CA MET A 31 8.28 9.49 3.12
C MET A 31 8.06 10.06 4.54
N GLY A 32 8.59 11.26 4.82
CA GLY A 32 8.81 11.76 6.17
C GLY A 32 7.57 11.90 7.05
N GLU A 33 6.40 12.15 6.48
CA GLU A 33 5.16 12.21 7.26
C GLU A 33 4.46 10.85 7.32
N LEU A 34 4.57 10.05 6.28
CA LEU A 34 3.91 8.76 6.15
C LEU A 34 4.60 7.64 6.94
N ARG A 35 5.88 7.78 7.25
CA ARG A 35 6.67 6.79 8.03
C ARG A 35 7.50 7.43 9.12
N ARG A 36 6.85 8.09 10.06
CA ARG A 36 7.54 8.58 11.26
C ARG A 36 8.13 7.41 12.07
N GLY A 37 9.40 7.54 12.44
CA GLY A 37 10.08 6.55 13.29
C GLY A 37 10.69 5.37 12.54
N GLN A 38 10.97 5.50 11.23
CA GLN A 38 11.57 4.43 10.43
C GLN A 38 12.94 4.82 9.85
N ILE A 39 13.70 3.78 9.48
CA ILE A 39 14.95 3.90 8.72
C ILE A 39 14.63 3.63 7.25
N ILE A 40 14.94 4.59 6.36
CA ILE A 40 14.59 4.55 4.94
C ILE A 40 15.88 4.75 4.14
N GLY A 41 16.24 3.79 3.30
CA GLY A 41 17.39 3.87 2.40
C GLY A 41 17.02 4.36 1.02
N ILE A 42 17.95 5.08 0.34
CA ILE A 42 17.76 5.47 -1.07
C ILE A 42 17.59 4.23 -1.98
N LYS A 43 18.16 3.10 -1.60
CA LYS A 43 18.00 1.83 -2.33
C LYS A 43 16.56 1.31 -2.32
N ASP A 44 15.76 1.74 -1.35
CA ASP A 44 14.33 1.39 -1.30
C ASP A 44 13.54 2.09 -2.42
N PHE A 45 14.14 3.14 -3.02
CA PHE A 45 13.61 3.88 -4.16
C PHE A 45 14.34 3.54 -5.48
N ASP A 46 14.98 2.38 -5.57
CA ASP A 46 15.82 2.03 -6.71
C ASP A 46 15.03 2.06 -8.03
N SER A 47 15.27 3.13 -8.80
CA SER A 47 14.61 3.47 -10.06
C SER A 47 15.02 2.56 -11.24
N ASN A 48 15.90 1.61 -11.02
CA ASN A 48 16.34 0.64 -12.03
C ASN A 48 15.48 -0.64 -12.07
N LYS A 49 14.49 -0.74 -11.17
CA LYS A 49 13.44 -1.75 -11.34
C LYS A 49 12.48 -1.24 -12.39
N GLN A 50 12.24 -2.04 -13.42
CA GLN A 50 11.22 -1.78 -14.44
C GLN A 50 9.95 -1.26 -13.77
N PRO A 51 9.23 -0.29 -14.38
CA PRO A 51 7.97 0.13 -13.86
C PRO A 51 7.14 -1.13 -13.57
N ILE A 52 6.72 -1.29 -12.33
CA ILE A 52 5.91 -2.42 -11.94
C ILE A 52 4.63 -2.31 -12.78
N MET A 53 4.58 -3.08 -13.85
CA MET A 53 3.33 -3.27 -14.58
C MET A 53 2.47 -4.16 -13.69
N LEU A 54 1.66 -3.52 -12.86
CA LEU A 54 0.58 -4.22 -12.17
C LEU A 54 -0.42 -4.65 -13.22
N ASP A 55 -0.43 -5.94 -13.52
CA ASP A 55 -1.61 -6.51 -14.13
C ASP A 55 -2.78 -6.24 -13.20
N ARG A 56 -3.68 -5.39 -13.66
CA ARG A 56 -4.83 -4.97 -12.86
C ARG A 56 -5.66 -6.20 -12.52
N ILE A 57 -5.72 -6.53 -11.23
CA ILE A 57 -6.60 -7.60 -10.77
C ILE A 57 -8.04 -7.09 -10.94
N PRO A 58 -8.90 -7.80 -11.67
CA PRO A 58 -10.30 -7.39 -11.86
C PRO A 58 -11.08 -7.60 -10.57
N ILE A 59 -10.81 -6.79 -9.57
CA ILE A 59 -11.41 -6.92 -8.24
C ILE A 59 -12.92 -6.69 -8.28
N GLU A 60 -13.41 -5.85 -9.18
CA GLU A 60 -14.83 -5.60 -9.37
C GLU A 60 -15.60 -6.89 -9.69
N ASP A 61 -15.06 -7.75 -10.56
CA ASP A 61 -15.68 -9.04 -10.89
C ASP A 61 -15.66 -9.98 -9.68
N LYS A 62 -14.59 -9.95 -8.90
CA LYS A 62 -14.48 -10.74 -7.67
C LYS A 62 -15.46 -10.25 -6.59
N LEU A 63 -15.69 -8.96 -6.48
CA LEU A 63 -16.70 -8.41 -5.57
C LEU A 63 -18.13 -8.80 -5.99
N LYS A 64 -18.40 -8.85 -7.30
CA LYS A 64 -19.73 -9.21 -7.84
C LYS A 64 -20.04 -10.70 -7.72
N TYR A 65 -19.07 -11.54 -8.03
CA TYR A 65 -19.31 -13.00 -8.22
C TYR A 65 -18.56 -13.89 -7.23
N GLY A 66 -17.59 -13.34 -6.49
CA GLY A 66 -16.81 -14.07 -5.50
C GLY A 66 -17.51 -14.18 -4.14
N SER A 67 -16.84 -14.83 -3.22
CA SER A 67 -17.29 -15.04 -1.83
C SER A 67 -16.20 -14.66 -0.84
N LYS A 68 -16.54 -14.64 0.46
CA LYS A 68 -15.55 -14.42 1.53
C LYS A 68 -14.42 -15.45 1.51
N ASP A 69 -14.69 -16.68 1.05
CA ASP A 69 -13.67 -17.72 0.93
C ASP A 69 -12.61 -17.42 -0.13
N ASP A 70 -12.89 -16.48 -1.03
CA ASP A 70 -11.95 -16.05 -2.07
C ASP A 70 -11.02 -14.92 -1.62
N ILE A 71 -11.27 -14.29 -0.46
CA ILE A 71 -10.50 -13.13 0.04
C ILE A 71 -9.00 -13.46 0.10
N GLU A 72 -8.62 -14.59 0.68
CA GLU A 72 -7.22 -14.99 0.79
C GLU A 72 -6.56 -15.15 -0.58
N LYS A 73 -7.30 -15.69 -1.57
CA LYS A 73 -6.79 -15.83 -2.94
C LYS A 73 -6.59 -14.47 -3.61
N ILE A 74 -7.51 -13.52 -3.38
CA ILE A 74 -7.41 -12.14 -3.88
C ILE A 74 -6.15 -11.48 -3.31
N ILE A 75 -5.94 -11.60 -2.01
CA ILE A 75 -4.76 -11.04 -1.33
C ILE A 75 -3.48 -11.68 -1.85
N ASP A 76 -3.46 -13.01 -2.01
CA ASP A 76 -2.30 -13.73 -2.53
C ASP A 76 -1.98 -13.35 -3.98
N GLU A 77 -2.98 -13.09 -4.81
CA GLU A 77 -2.78 -12.58 -6.17
C GLU A 77 -2.07 -11.20 -6.13
N TYR A 78 -2.52 -10.28 -5.28
CA TYR A 78 -1.85 -8.99 -5.09
C TYR A 78 -0.41 -9.15 -4.59
N ILE A 79 -0.18 -10.05 -3.63
CA ILE A 79 1.15 -10.31 -3.08
C ILE A 79 2.08 -10.94 -4.12
N LYS A 80 1.57 -11.85 -4.98
CA LYS A 80 2.37 -12.50 -6.02
C LYS A 80 2.74 -11.57 -7.17
N THR A 81 1.86 -10.63 -7.50
CA THR A 81 2.12 -9.61 -8.53
C THR A 81 3.27 -8.69 -8.10
N VAL A 82 3.57 -8.69 -6.81
CA VAL A 82 4.61 -7.91 -6.18
C VAL A 82 5.79 -8.83 -5.88
N ASP A 83 6.91 -8.63 -6.53
CA ASP A 83 8.17 -9.23 -6.10
C ASP A 83 8.37 -8.89 -4.60
N GLY A 84 8.67 -9.90 -3.77
CA GLY A 84 8.70 -9.77 -2.31
C GLY A 84 9.52 -8.58 -1.76
N SER A 85 10.46 -8.05 -2.58
CA SER A 85 11.18 -6.80 -2.32
C SER A 85 10.32 -5.54 -2.48
N SER A 86 9.23 -5.62 -3.23
CA SER A 86 8.38 -4.46 -3.58
C SER A 86 7.25 -4.23 -2.58
N LEU A 87 6.79 -5.26 -1.84
CA LEU A 87 5.87 -5.09 -0.71
C LEU A 87 6.49 -4.28 0.43
N GLN A 88 7.82 -4.24 0.51
CA GLN A 88 8.53 -3.33 1.41
C GLN A 88 8.50 -1.88 0.91
N SER A 89 8.15 -1.65 -0.35
CA SER A 89 7.92 -0.33 -0.88
C SER A 89 6.57 0.21 -0.38
N VAL A 90 6.61 1.26 0.39
CA VAL A 90 5.43 1.97 0.94
C VAL A 90 4.49 2.41 -0.17
N LEU A 91 5.04 2.96 -1.25
CA LEU A 91 4.25 3.45 -2.39
C LEU A 91 3.42 2.34 -3.02
N PHE A 92 4.01 1.14 -3.12
CA PHE A 92 3.33 0.01 -3.71
C PHE A 92 2.19 -0.50 -2.83
N THR A 93 2.44 -0.62 -1.53
CA THR A 93 1.41 -1.00 -0.56
C THR A 93 0.23 -0.01 -0.60
N TYR A 94 0.54 1.30 -0.67
CA TYR A 94 -0.49 2.33 -0.78
C TYR A 94 -1.27 2.23 -2.09
N TYR A 95 -0.58 1.97 -3.20
CA TYR A 95 -1.23 1.80 -4.48
C TYR A 95 -2.26 0.66 -4.45
N ILE A 96 -1.88 -0.52 -3.93
CA ILE A 96 -2.79 -1.67 -3.84
C ILE A 96 -3.98 -1.35 -2.94
N VAL A 97 -3.73 -0.82 -1.75
CA VAL A 97 -4.82 -0.49 -0.81
C VAL A 97 -5.77 0.54 -1.42
N MET A 98 -5.24 1.55 -2.12
CA MET A 98 -6.07 2.53 -2.82
C MET A 98 -6.87 1.90 -3.96
N ASP A 99 -6.29 0.99 -4.74
CA ASP A 99 -7.00 0.29 -5.82
C ASP A 99 -8.17 -0.54 -5.24
N VAL A 100 -7.92 -1.29 -4.18
CA VAL A 100 -8.97 -2.05 -3.45
C VAL A 100 -10.07 -1.12 -2.93
N LEU A 101 -9.69 -0.04 -2.23
CA LEU A 101 -10.65 0.91 -1.66
C LEU A 101 -11.51 1.57 -2.74
N LEU A 102 -10.91 2.00 -3.84
CA LEU A 102 -11.64 2.62 -4.95
C LEU A 102 -12.59 1.64 -5.65
N ALA A 103 -12.17 0.39 -5.83
CA ALA A 103 -13.04 -0.65 -6.39
C ALA A 103 -14.21 -0.96 -5.45
N CYS A 104 -13.94 -1.11 -4.16
CA CYS A 104 -14.98 -1.32 -3.14
C CYS A 104 -15.96 -0.14 -3.08
N SER A 105 -15.46 1.10 -3.09
CA SER A 105 -16.29 2.31 -3.09
C SER A 105 -17.22 2.37 -4.29
N ARG A 106 -16.71 2.09 -5.49
CA ARG A 106 -17.53 2.03 -6.71
C ARG A 106 -18.60 0.95 -6.60
N PHE A 107 -18.22 -0.22 -6.13
CA PHE A 107 -19.15 -1.35 -5.99
C PHE A 107 -20.26 -1.06 -4.98
N ILE A 108 -19.95 -0.48 -3.81
CA ILE A 108 -20.96 -0.05 -2.81
C ILE A 108 -21.92 0.96 -3.43
N THR A 109 -21.39 1.94 -4.18
CA THR A 109 -22.20 2.96 -4.85
C THR A 109 -23.09 2.35 -5.94
N GLU A 110 -22.61 1.37 -6.71
CA GLU A 110 -23.41 0.62 -7.70
C GLU A 110 -24.58 -0.12 -7.04
N LEU A 111 -24.40 -0.62 -5.81
CA LEU A 111 -25.45 -1.25 -5.03
C LEU A 111 -26.40 -0.25 -4.33
N GLY A 112 -26.15 1.07 -4.48
CA GLY A 112 -26.95 2.14 -3.86
C GLY A 112 -26.61 2.41 -2.38
N GLY A 113 -25.46 1.92 -1.89
CA GLY A 113 -25.00 2.11 -0.52
C GLY A 113 -24.23 3.40 -0.27
N ASP A 114 -24.15 3.79 1.00
CA ASP A 114 -23.26 4.87 1.44
C ASP A 114 -21.91 4.28 1.82
N VAL A 115 -20.87 4.72 1.08
CA VAL A 115 -19.50 4.29 1.30
C VAL A 115 -19.00 4.58 2.70
N ASN A 116 -19.41 5.69 3.31
CA ASN A 116 -18.99 6.07 4.66
C ASN A 116 -19.62 5.19 5.74
N GLU A 117 -20.80 4.63 5.48
CA GLU A 117 -21.44 3.68 6.41
C GLU A 117 -20.78 2.30 6.33
N VAL A 118 -20.46 1.83 5.12
CA VAL A 118 -19.86 0.50 4.91
C VAL A 118 -18.37 0.50 5.21
N LEU A 119 -17.66 1.55 4.80
CA LEU A 119 -16.21 1.72 4.95
C LEU A 119 -15.87 3.04 5.67
N PRO A 120 -16.15 3.16 6.97
CA PRO A 120 -15.90 4.40 7.73
C PRO A 120 -14.42 4.81 7.75
N ASP A 121 -13.50 3.85 7.56
CA ASP A 121 -12.06 4.11 7.49
C ASP A 121 -11.66 4.94 6.26
N MET A 122 -12.52 5.01 5.22
CA MET A 122 -12.32 5.88 4.08
C MET A 122 -12.42 7.37 4.40
N ALA A 123 -13.07 7.74 5.50
CA ALA A 123 -13.11 9.13 5.93
C ALA A 123 -11.74 9.66 6.38
N ASN A 124 -10.85 8.76 6.82
CA ASN A 124 -9.49 9.08 7.25
C ASN A 124 -8.48 8.06 6.72
N PRO A 125 -8.24 8.01 5.41
CA PRO A 125 -7.38 7.02 4.78
C PRO A 125 -5.93 7.08 5.28
N GLU A 126 -5.48 8.23 5.77
CA GLU A 126 -4.15 8.41 6.34
C GLU A 126 -3.92 7.45 7.52
N ASN A 127 -4.90 7.31 8.43
CA ASN A 127 -4.79 6.41 9.57
C ASN A 127 -4.66 4.95 9.15
N LEU A 128 -5.38 4.58 8.08
CA LEU A 128 -5.31 3.25 7.50
C LEU A 128 -3.91 2.97 6.98
N PHE A 129 -3.34 3.89 6.19
CA PHE A 129 -2.00 3.76 5.63
C PHE A 129 -0.91 3.70 6.71
N TYR A 130 -1.02 4.52 7.76
CA TYR A 130 -0.07 4.48 8.87
C TYR A 130 -0.08 3.13 9.62
N SER A 131 -1.20 2.42 9.60
CA SER A 131 -1.31 1.11 10.25
C SER A 131 -0.59 0.00 9.49
N ILE A 132 -0.35 0.18 8.18
CA ILE A 132 0.22 -0.85 7.31
C ILE A 132 1.74 -0.75 7.31
N ASN A 133 2.37 -1.48 8.22
CA ASN A 133 3.83 -1.51 8.38
C ASN A 133 4.45 -2.91 8.14
N SER A 134 3.65 -3.89 7.77
CA SER A 134 4.06 -5.25 7.48
C SER A 134 3.09 -5.94 6.52
N VAL A 135 3.51 -7.07 5.94
CA VAL A 135 2.66 -7.92 5.08
C VAL A 135 1.45 -8.42 5.85
N ASP A 136 1.63 -8.80 7.13
CA ASP A 136 0.52 -9.29 7.96
C ASP A 136 -0.51 -8.19 8.23
N LYS A 137 -0.06 -6.96 8.46
CA LYS A 137 -0.95 -5.81 8.62
C LYS A 137 -1.67 -5.48 7.32
N PHE A 138 -0.98 -5.55 6.19
CA PHE A 138 -1.59 -5.41 4.87
C PHE A 138 -2.71 -6.45 4.67
N ARG A 139 -2.42 -7.74 4.92
CA ARG A 139 -3.43 -8.81 4.85
C ARG A 139 -4.64 -8.49 5.72
N THR A 140 -4.40 -8.13 6.99
CA THR A 140 -5.47 -7.81 7.95
C THR A 140 -6.36 -6.68 7.44
N VAL A 141 -5.77 -5.58 6.97
CA VAL A 141 -6.51 -4.40 6.48
C VAL A 141 -7.34 -4.74 5.24
N VAL A 142 -6.75 -5.41 4.24
CA VAL A 142 -7.47 -5.77 3.01
C VAL A 142 -8.58 -6.78 3.30
N THR A 143 -8.32 -7.76 4.18
CA THR A 143 -9.34 -8.73 4.63
C THR A 143 -10.53 -8.02 5.29
N ASP A 144 -10.28 -7.05 6.17
CA ASP A 144 -11.34 -6.31 6.86
C ASP A 144 -12.19 -5.50 5.89
N ILE A 145 -11.55 -4.79 4.95
CA ILE A 145 -12.23 -4.04 3.90
C ILE A 145 -13.15 -4.95 3.07
N LEU A 146 -12.60 -6.06 2.55
CA LEU A 146 -13.34 -6.99 1.70
C LEU A 146 -14.49 -7.66 2.46
N ASN A 147 -14.28 -8.04 3.73
CA ASN A 147 -15.34 -8.61 4.56
C ASN A 147 -16.50 -7.64 4.74
N LYS A 148 -16.24 -6.38 5.05
CA LYS A 148 -17.28 -5.35 5.19
C LYS A 148 -18.11 -5.20 3.90
N VAL A 149 -17.45 -5.24 2.75
CA VAL A 149 -18.12 -5.12 1.45
C VAL A 149 -18.96 -6.36 1.12
N TYR A 150 -18.46 -7.56 1.38
CA TYR A 150 -19.23 -8.79 1.19
C TYR A 150 -20.42 -8.87 2.16
N ASP A 151 -20.25 -8.46 3.43
CA ASP A 151 -21.35 -8.39 4.39
C ASP A 151 -22.43 -7.43 3.92
N TYR A 152 -22.05 -6.28 3.39
CA TYR A 152 -23.00 -5.32 2.83
C TYR A 152 -23.71 -5.87 1.58
N ARG A 153 -22.97 -6.50 0.66
CA ARG A 153 -23.56 -7.10 -0.54
C ARG A 153 -24.60 -8.19 -0.20
N ASP A 154 -24.30 -8.99 0.81
CA ASP A 154 -25.10 -10.17 1.17
C ASP A 154 -26.24 -9.84 2.15
N SER A 155 -26.34 -8.59 2.61
CA SER A 155 -27.41 -8.11 3.49
C SER A 155 -28.66 -7.70 2.71
#